data_6924faf46d86c0470a5181ed59e33fcc
#
_entry.id   6924faf46d86c0470a5181ed59e33fcc
#
_cell.length_a   1.000
_cell.length_b   1.000
_cell.length_c   1.000
_cell.angle_alpha   90.00
_cell.angle_beta   90.00
_cell.angle_gamma   90.00
#
_symmetry.space_group_name_H-M   'P 1'
#
loop_
_entity.id
_entity.type
_entity.pdbx_description
1 polymer ?
#
loop_
_entity_poly.entity_id
_entity_poly.type
_entity_poly.pdbx_seq_one_letter_code
_entity_poly.pdbx_strand_id
1 'polypeptide(L)'
;LVSLKDENGKYVARGNRNIKINGENIKPLLASAVEALPNVTILNRVAITDYLVKENRIYGAVGFSIENETAVEIRAKKVLCATGGASGLYRPNNPGFSRHKLWYPPFNTGAGYAMGIESGAEMTTFEMRFIALRCKDTIAPTGTIAQGVGAKQVNALGEVYETKYGLTTSQRVYGTVKENLLGHGPCYLRTEGISAEQDDSLKKA
;
A
#
# COMPACT_ATOMS: atom_id res chain seq x y z
N LEU A 1 -15.61 -11.17 0.73
CA LEU A 1 -14.82 -11.37 1.96
C LEU A 1 -14.89 -12.83 2.33
N VAL A 2 -13.84 -13.57 2.05
CA VAL A 2 -13.66 -14.87 2.70
C VAL A 2 -13.19 -14.56 4.13
N SER A 3 -14.13 -14.32 5.01
CA SER A 3 -13.82 -14.28 6.42
C SER A 3 -13.52 -15.72 6.85
N LEU A 4 -12.33 -15.94 7.39
CA LEU A 4 -12.03 -17.17 8.08
C LEU A 4 -12.90 -17.20 9.33
N LYS A 5 -14.00 -17.93 9.25
CA LYS A 5 -14.83 -18.29 10.38
C LYS A 5 -14.49 -19.72 10.78
N ASP A 6 -14.46 -20.00 12.06
CA ASP A 6 -14.43 -21.36 12.58
C ASP A 6 -15.78 -22.06 12.36
N GLU A 7 -15.87 -23.30 12.74
CA GLU A 7 -17.08 -24.12 12.67
C GLU A 7 -18.28 -23.54 13.44
N ASN A 8 -18.02 -22.62 14.38
CA ASN A 8 -19.06 -21.91 15.16
C ASN A 8 -19.42 -20.55 14.55
N GLY A 9 -18.87 -20.23 13.38
CA GLY A 9 -19.10 -18.95 12.69
C GLY A 9 -18.35 -17.75 13.27
N LYS A 10 -17.42 -17.95 14.21
CA LYS A 10 -16.63 -16.92 14.84
C LYS A 10 -15.40 -16.59 13.96
N TYR A 11 -15.08 -15.32 13.84
CA TYR A 11 -13.88 -14.89 13.09
C TYR A 11 -12.60 -15.38 13.76
N VAL A 12 -11.76 -16.04 12.99
CA VAL A 12 -10.47 -16.53 13.45
C VAL A 12 -9.41 -15.47 13.20
N ALA A 13 -8.80 -14.95 14.27
CA ALA A 13 -7.67 -14.07 14.19
C ALA A 13 -6.36 -14.87 13.98
N ARG A 14 -5.52 -14.45 13.03
CA ARG A 14 -4.14 -14.94 12.95
C ARG A 14 -3.27 -14.09 13.88
N GLY A 15 -2.94 -14.65 15.04
CA GLY A 15 -2.20 -13.92 16.08
C GLY A 15 -3.01 -12.77 16.68
N ASN A 16 -2.37 -11.95 17.49
CA ASN A 16 -3.05 -10.93 18.29
C ASN A 16 -3.51 -9.68 17.51
N ARG A 17 -3.21 -9.54 16.22
CA ARG A 17 -3.41 -8.28 15.49
C ARG A 17 -3.92 -8.42 14.04
N ASN A 18 -3.98 -9.63 13.47
CA ASN A 18 -4.26 -9.77 12.04
C ASN A 18 -5.51 -10.60 11.77
N ILE A 19 -6.46 -9.99 11.08
CA ILE A 19 -7.56 -10.68 10.41
C ILE A 19 -7.11 -10.89 8.95
N LYS A 20 -7.13 -12.13 8.47
CA LYS A 20 -6.90 -12.39 7.04
C LYS A 20 -8.18 -12.07 6.27
N ILE A 21 -8.07 -11.15 5.33
CA ILE A 21 -9.14 -10.81 4.39
C ILE A 21 -8.67 -11.10 2.97
N ASN A 22 -9.60 -11.49 2.10
CA ASN A 22 -9.33 -11.53 0.67
C ASN A 22 -9.33 -10.11 0.13
N GLY A 23 -8.17 -9.63 -0.32
CA GLY A 23 -7.99 -8.26 -0.84
C GLY A 23 -8.73 -8.00 -2.16
N GLU A 24 -9.05 -9.04 -2.94
CA GLU A 24 -9.70 -8.90 -4.24
C GLU A 24 -11.09 -8.26 -4.14
N ASN A 25 -11.85 -8.60 -3.10
CA ASN A 25 -13.25 -8.20 -2.94
C ASN A 25 -13.47 -7.07 -1.94
N ILE A 26 -12.45 -6.65 -1.19
CA ILE A 26 -12.64 -5.69 -0.10
C ILE A 26 -13.13 -4.32 -0.61
N LYS A 27 -12.56 -3.81 -1.70
CA LYS A 27 -12.95 -2.51 -2.24
C LYS A 27 -14.37 -2.50 -2.78
N PRO A 28 -14.80 -3.44 -3.64
CA PRO A 28 -16.20 -3.54 -4.06
C PRO A 28 -17.19 -3.66 -2.91
N LEU A 29 -16.86 -4.48 -1.90
CA LEU A 29 -17.74 -4.67 -0.74
C LEU A 29 -17.89 -3.41 0.11
N LEU A 30 -16.78 -2.69 0.34
CA LEU A 30 -16.82 -1.42 1.06
C LEU A 30 -17.56 -0.35 0.26
N ALA A 31 -17.36 -0.29 -1.06
CA ALA A 31 -18.10 0.63 -1.93
C ALA A 31 -19.61 0.36 -1.85
N SER A 32 -20.04 -0.88 -2.02
CA SER A 32 -21.47 -1.24 -1.92
C SER A 32 -22.04 -0.96 -0.52
N ALA A 33 -21.26 -1.17 0.54
CA ALA A 33 -21.69 -0.84 1.90
C ALA A 33 -21.89 0.67 2.09
N VAL A 34 -21.03 1.50 1.50
CA VAL A 34 -21.15 2.97 1.56
C VAL A 34 -22.32 3.45 0.71
N GLU A 35 -22.50 2.88 -0.48
CA GLU A 35 -23.63 3.18 -1.38
C GLU A 35 -24.99 2.90 -0.73
N ALA A 36 -25.07 1.90 0.14
CA ALA A 36 -26.26 1.56 0.87
C ALA A 36 -26.63 2.52 2.02
N LEU A 37 -25.75 3.46 2.37
CA LEU A 37 -25.99 4.41 3.47
C LEU A 37 -26.85 5.60 3.00
N PRO A 38 -28.01 5.83 3.58
CA PRO A 38 -28.94 6.89 3.11
C PRO A 38 -28.47 8.31 3.41
N ASN A 39 -27.48 8.46 4.29
CA ASN A 39 -26.91 9.74 4.69
C ASN A 39 -25.55 10.04 4.01
N VAL A 40 -25.17 9.25 3.02
CA VAL A 40 -23.92 9.43 2.26
C VAL A 40 -24.25 9.79 0.81
N THR A 41 -23.61 10.83 0.32
CA THR A 41 -23.63 11.21 -1.10
C THR A 41 -22.26 10.89 -1.70
N ILE A 42 -22.24 10.08 -2.75
CA ILE A 42 -21.02 9.74 -3.47
C ILE A 42 -20.97 10.55 -4.77
N LEU A 43 -19.91 11.29 -4.95
CA LEU A 43 -19.63 12.03 -6.17
C LEU A 43 -18.50 11.32 -6.93
N ASN A 44 -18.87 10.43 -7.83
CA ASN A 44 -17.90 9.76 -8.69
C ASN A 44 -17.34 10.72 -9.74
N ARG A 45 -16.09 10.44 -10.18
CA ARG A 45 -15.42 11.19 -11.25
C ARG A 45 -15.34 12.70 -11.01
N VAL A 46 -15.22 13.08 -9.75
CA VAL A 46 -14.91 14.45 -9.34
C VAL A 46 -13.46 14.51 -8.87
N ALA A 47 -12.68 15.32 -9.54
CA ALA A 47 -11.30 15.60 -9.15
C ALA A 47 -11.27 16.84 -8.25
N ILE A 48 -10.88 16.67 -7.01
CA ILE A 48 -10.66 17.79 -6.07
C ILE A 48 -9.27 18.35 -6.30
N THR A 49 -9.18 19.68 -6.45
CA THR A 49 -7.93 20.38 -6.73
C THR A 49 -7.46 21.24 -5.56
N ASP A 50 -8.37 21.79 -4.75
CA ASP A 50 -8.04 22.72 -3.69
C ASP A 50 -9.00 22.60 -2.52
N TYR A 51 -8.55 23.04 -1.34
CA TYR A 51 -9.42 23.25 -0.18
C TYR A 51 -9.87 24.70 -0.08
N LEU A 52 -11.10 24.89 0.35
CA LEU A 52 -11.62 26.21 0.71
C LEU A 52 -11.15 26.56 2.12
N VAL A 53 -10.23 27.51 2.23
CA VAL A 53 -9.63 27.95 3.50
C VAL A 53 -9.96 29.40 3.77
N LYS A 54 -10.41 29.71 4.97
CA LYS A 54 -10.59 31.06 5.48
C LYS A 54 -10.23 31.11 6.97
N GLU A 55 -9.46 32.13 7.36
CA GLU A 55 -9.07 32.34 8.77
C GLU A 55 -8.48 31.07 9.42
N ASN A 56 -7.58 30.40 8.69
CA ASN A 56 -6.93 29.17 9.10
C ASN A 56 -7.89 27.98 9.39
N ARG A 57 -9.04 27.96 8.73
CA ARG A 57 -10.04 26.89 8.85
C ARG A 57 -10.48 26.43 7.46
N ILE A 58 -10.52 25.12 7.27
CA ILE A 58 -11.09 24.51 6.08
C ILE A 58 -12.62 24.48 6.24
N TYR A 59 -13.34 24.92 5.21
CA TYR A 59 -14.80 24.90 5.16
C TYR A 59 -15.36 24.22 3.91
N GLY A 60 -14.51 23.57 3.13
CA GLY A 60 -14.91 22.83 1.96
C GLY A 60 -13.76 22.49 1.04
N ALA A 61 -14.10 22.12 -0.17
CA ALA A 61 -13.16 21.80 -1.24
C ALA A 61 -13.77 22.21 -2.60
N VAL A 62 -12.91 22.45 -3.57
CA VAL A 62 -13.29 22.72 -4.96
C VAL A 62 -12.59 21.75 -5.90
N GLY A 63 -13.15 21.59 -7.06
CA GLY A 63 -12.61 20.73 -8.10
C GLY A 63 -13.47 20.78 -9.35
N PHE A 64 -13.45 19.73 -10.12
CA PHE A 64 -14.23 19.63 -11.35
C PHE A 64 -14.72 18.21 -11.61
N SER A 65 -15.84 18.11 -12.28
CA SER A 65 -16.34 16.84 -12.79
C SER A 65 -15.62 16.50 -14.11
N ILE A 66 -15.06 15.29 -14.17
CA ILE A 66 -14.37 14.77 -15.36
C ILE A 66 -15.38 14.41 -16.47
N GLU A 67 -16.62 14.13 -16.09
CA GLU A 67 -17.66 13.70 -17.06
C GLU A 67 -18.25 14.85 -17.86
N ASN A 68 -18.52 15.97 -17.20
CA ASN A 68 -19.25 17.09 -17.82
C ASN A 68 -18.48 18.42 -17.77
N GLU A 69 -17.22 18.37 -17.38
CA GLU A 69 -16.28 19.51 -17.35
C GLU A 69 -16.79 20.71 -16.55
N THR A 70 -17.66 20.47 -15.57
CA THR A 70 -18.21 21.53 -14.72
C THR A 70 -17.40 21.69 -13.43
N ALA A 71 -17.29 22.94 -12.95
CA ALA A 71 -16.74 23.21 -11.64
C ALA A 71 -17.64 22.66 -10.53
N VAL A 72 -17.02 22.14 -9.49
CA VAL A 72 -17.69 21.58 -8.32
C VAL A 72 -17.17 22.28 -7.07
N GLU A 73 -18.08 22.83 -6.27
CA GLU A 73 -17.79 23.39 -4.94
C GLU A 73 -18.55 22.56 -3.91
N ILE A 74 -17.83 22.07 -2.90
CA ILE A 74 -18.39 21.27 -1.80
C ILE A 74 -18.12 22.03 -0.50
N ARG A 75 -19.16 22.46 0.20
CA ARG A 75 -19.06 23.08 1.52
C ARG A 75 -19.23 22.02 2.61
N ALA A 76 -18.28 21.98 3.55
CA ALA A 76 -18.28 21.02 4.62
C ALA A 76 -17.71 21.59 5.91
N LYS A 77 -18.24 21.18 7.05
CA LYS A 77 -17.73 21.55 8.39
C LYS A 77 -16.38 20.91 8.70
N LYS A 78 -16.08 19.77 8.09
CA LYS A 78 -14.84 19.01 8.21
C LYS A 78 -14.53 18.35 6.88
N VAL A 79 -13.25 18.23 6.58
CA VAL A 79 -12.74 17.56 5.38
C VAL A 79 -11.75 16.49 5.80
N LEU A 80 -11.90 15.28 5.29
CA LEU A 80 -10.95 14.18 5.43
C LEU A 80 -10.26 13.93 4.09
N CYS A 81 -8.94 14.09 4.06
CA CYS A 81 -8.13 13.75 2.91
C CYS A 81 -7.71 12.29 2.98
N ALA A 82 -8.16 11.48 2.05
CA ALA A 82 -7.85 10.04 1.96
C ALA A 82 -7.40 9.63 0.55
N THR A 83 -6.62 10.49 -0.11
CA THR A 83 -6.19 10.35 -1.50
C THR A 83 -5.09 9.30 -1.74
N GLY A 84 -4.61 8.67 -0.68
CA GLY A 84 -3.54 7.66 -0.75
C GLY A 84 -2.15 8.26 -0.91
N GLY A 85 -1.18 7.40 -1.13
CA GLY A 85 0.23 7.76 -1.24
C GLY A 85 0.60 8.32 -2.62
N ALA A 86 1.63 9.15 -2.65
CA ALA A 86 2.13 9.81 -3.86
C ALA A 86 3.15 8.94 -4.62
N SER A 87 2.76 7.74 -5.01
CA SER A 87 3.65 6.77 -5.69
C SER A 87 4.18 7.25 -7.05
N GLY A 88 3.44 8.12 -7.73
CA GLY A 88 3.81 8.68 -9.02
C GLY A 88 4.89 9.78 -8.97
N LEU A 89 5.24 10.28 -7.79
CA LEU A 89 6.32 11.28 -7.61
C LEU A 89 7.71 10.71 -7.91
N TYR A 90 7.92 9.44 -7.61
CA TYR A 90 9.23 8.83 -7.65
C TYR A 90 9.39 7.94 -8.88
N ARG A 91 10.53 8.07 -9.52
CA ARG A 91 10.93 7.13 -10.57
C ARG A 91 11.51 5.88 -9.92
N PRO A 92 11.23 4.69 -10.45
CA PRO A 92 11.92 3.47 -10.04
C PRO A 92 13.44 3.62 -10.25
N ASN A 93 14.24 3.18 -9.27
CA ASN A 93 15.70 3.17 -9.41
C ASN A 93 16.20 2.07 -10.36
N ASN A 94 15.35 1.09 -10.66
CA ASN A 94 15.66 0.02 -11.59
C ASN A 94 15.22 0.43 -13.00
N PRO A 95 16.14 0.57 -13.98
CA PRO A 95 15.81 0.96 -15.35
C PRO A 95 14.90 -0.03 -16.07
N GLY A 96 14.82 -1.30 -15.62
CA GLY A 96 13.87 -2.28 -16.13
C GLY A 96 12.44 -2.14 -15.60
N PHE A 97 12.21 -1.23 -14.64
CA PHE A 97 10.91 -0.96 -14.07
C PHE A 97 10.25 0.24 -14.76
N SER A 98 9.18 0.01 -15.46
CA SER A 98 8.32 1.06 -15.98
C SER A 98 7.24 1.44 -14.96
N ARG A 99 6.55 2.56 -15.19
CA ARG A 99 5.37 2.95 -14.40
C ARG A 99 4.30 1.85 -14.33
N HIS A 100 4.21 1.00 -15.32
CA HIS A 100 3.26 -0.11 -15.38
C HIS A 100 3.54 -1.25 -14.39
N LYS A 101 4.75 -1.31 -13.85
CA LYS A 101 5.16 -2.31 -12.85
C LYS A 101 5.19 -1.77 -11.42
N LEU A 102 4.63 -0.59 -11.18
CA LEU A 102 4.46 -0.07 -9.83
C LEU A 102 3.27 -0.74 -9.14
N TRP A 103 3.43 -0.99 -7.86
CA TRP A 103 2.35 -1.55 -7.01
C TRP A 103 1.16 -0.60 -6.88
N TYR A 104 1.44 0.70 -6.81
CA TYR A 104 0.43 1.74 -6.66
C TYR A 104 0.17 2.45 -7.99
N PRO A 105 -0.99 3.10 -8.14
CA PRO A 105 -1.29 3.88 -9.34
C PRO A 105 -0.21 4.93 -9.60
N PRO A 106 0.37 4.95 -10.81
CA PRO A 106 1.44 5.89 -11.15
C PRO A 106 0.96 7.34 -11.28
N PHE A 107 -0.36 7.55 -11.30
CA PHE A 107 -0.99 8.86 -11.44
C PHE A 107 -1.17 9.59 -10.12
N ASN A 108 -0.93 8.94 -8.98
CA ASN A 108 -0.92 9.59 -7.68
C ASN A 108 0.37 10.41 -7.53
N THR A 109 0.34 11.64 -8.00
CA THR A 109 1.51 12.52 -8.07
C THR A 109 1.62 13.50 -6.92
N GLY A 110 0.87 13.30 -5.83
CA GLY A 110 0.98 14.07 -4.60
C GLY A 110 0.01 15.24 -4.48
N ALA A 111 -1.04 15.32 -5.31
CA ALA A 111 -2.03 16.38 -5.23
C ALA A 111 -2.65 16.54 -3.82
N GLY A 112 -2.96 15.43 -3.13
CA GLY A 112 -3.46 15.47 -1.76
C GLY A 112 -2.45 16.06 -0.76
N TYR A 113 -1.15 15.85 -0.98
CA TYR A 113 -0.10 16.46 -0.16
C TYR A 113 0.01 17.96 -0.47
N ALA A 114 -0.01 18.35 -1.74
CA ALA A 114 0.01 19.75 -2.15
C ALA A 114 -1.15 20.53 -1.53
N MET A 115 -2.37 20.04 -1.67
CA MET A 115 -3.55 20.66 -1.05
C MET A 115 -3.40 20.84 0.46
N GLY A 116 -2.83 19.85 1.15
CA GLY A 116 -2.55 19.92 2.58
C GLY A 116 -1.56 21.05 2.91
N ILE A 117 -0.43 21.09 2.21
CA ILE A 117 0.63 22.09 2.40
C ILE A 117 0.10 23.52 2.12
N GLU A 118 -0.57 23.70 1.00
CA GLU A 118 -1.14 24.99 0.59
C GLU A 118 -2.20 25.50 1.57
N SER A 119 -2.87 24.57 2.25
CA SER A 119 -3.84 24.88 3.32
C SER A 119 -3.19 25.16 4.68
N GLY A 120 -1.86 25.13 4.78
CA GLY A 120 -1.13 25.37 6.01
C GLY A 120 -1.01 24.15 6.94
N ALA A 121 -1.27 22.94 6.46
CA ALA A 121 -1.11 21.74 7.27
C ALA A 121 0.37 21.43 7.53
N GLU A 122 0.69 21.05 8.75
CA GLU A 122 1.99 20.49 9.10
C GLU A 122 2.11 19.06 8.53
N MET A 123 3.22 18.80 7.87
CA MET A 123 3.48 17.51 7.25
C MET A 123 4.58 16.76 7.99
N THR A 124 4.42 15.45 8.12
CA THR A 124 5.40 14.58 8.77
C THR A 124 5.81 13.44 7.84
N THR A 125 6.98 12.87 8.09
CA THR A 125 7.48 11.65 7.43
C THR A 125 7.73 11.76 5.93
N PHE A 126 7.92 12.94 5.36
CA PHE A 126 8.31 13.12 3.96
C PHE A 126 9.68 12.53 3.62
N GLU A 127 10.55 12.39 4.59
CA GLU A 127 11.83 11.69 4.48
C GLU A 127 11.67 10.18 4.34
N MET A 128 10.51 9.65 4.68
CA MET A 128 10.20 8.23 4.63
C MET A 128 9.63 7.85 3.26
N ARG A 129 10.45 7.20 2.46
CA ARG A 129 10.00 6.51 1.26
C ARG A 129 9.85 5.02 1.57
N PHE A 130 8.63 4.55 1.71
CA PHE A 130 8.40 3.13 1.92
C PHE A 130 8.59 2.35 0.63
N ILE A 131 9.51 1.41 0.65
CA ILE A 131 9.71 0.43 -0.43
C ILE A 131 9.75 -0.95 0.22
N ALA A 132 8.74 -1.78 -0.08
CA ALA A 132 8.81 -3.18 0.27
C ALA A 132 9.62 -3.95 -0.79
N LEU A 133 10.30 -5.01 -0.37
CA LEU A 133 10.94 -5.92 -1.32
C LEU A 133 9.89 -6.59 -2.21
N ARG A 134 10.26 -6.83 -3.46
CA ARG A 134 9.47 -7.56 -4.44
C ARG A 134 10.32 -8.68 -5.03
N CYS A 135 9.72 -9.81 -5.32
CA CYS A 135 10.36 -10.80 -6.18
C CYS A 135 10.52 -10.21 -7.57
N LYS A 136 11.65 -10.50 -8.21
CA LYS A 136 11.89 -10.12 -9.59
C LYS A 136 10.73 -10.59 -10.47
N ASP A 137 10.34 -9.76 -11.41
CA ASP A 137 9.26 -10.00 -12.38
C ASP A 137 7.86 -10.18 -11.77
N THR A 138 7.67 -9.86 -10.49
CA THR A 138 6.38 -9.80 -9.83
C THR A 138 6.14 -8.45 -9.18
N ILE A 139 4.87 -8.15 -8.88
CA ILE A 139 4.48 -7.00 -8.05
C ILE A 139 4.12 -7.42 -6.63
N ALA A 140 4.12 -8.72 -6.33
CA ALA A 140 3.75 -9.23 -5.03
C ALA A 140 4.76 -8.81 -3.93
N PRO A 141 4.30 -8.31 -2.78
CA PRO A 141 5.16 -8.01 -1.65
C PRO A 141 5.71 -9.31 -1.06
N THR A 142 7.01 -9.47 -1.12
CA THR A 142 7.68 -10.69 -0.63
C THR A 142 7.66 -10.79 0.89
N GLY A 143 7.65 -9.63 1.59
CA GLY A 143 7.81 -9.61 3.02
C GLY A 143 6.68 -10.26 3.78
N THR A 144 5.44 -9.89 3.50
CA THR A 144 4.29 -10.34 4.29
C THR A 144 3.87 -11.76 3.94
N ILE A 145 3.93 -12.14 2.67
CA ILE A 145 3.46 -13.44 2.20
C ILE A 145 4.53 -14.49 2.37
N ALA A 146 5.70 -14.29 1.77
CA ALA A 146 6.78 -15.28 1.83
C ALA A 146 7.28 -15.53 3.25
N GLN A 147 7.33 -14.49 4.08
CA GLN A 147 7.74 -14.65 5.48
C GLN A 147 6.63 -15.22 6.34
N GLY A 148 5.38 -14.94 6.03
CA GLY A 148 4.24 -15.55 6.70
C GLY A 148 4.21 -17.08 6.56
N VAL A 149 4.83 -17.61 5.51
CA VAL A 149 5.02 -19.06 5.30
C VAL A 149 6.40 -19.57 5.70
N GLY A 150 7.22 -18.75 6.36
CA GLY A 150 8.52 -19.18 6.87
C GLY A 150 9.68 -19.15 5.86
N ALA A 151 9.49 -18.58 4.67
CA ALA A 151 10.56 -18.40 3.70
C ALA A 151 11.71 -17.56 4.27
N LYS A 152 12.95 -17.89 3.92
CA LYS A 152 14.17 -17.24 4.41
C LYS A 152 14.81 -16.38 3.33
N GLN A 153 15.32 -15.21 3.73
CA GLN A 153 16.15 -14.40 2.84
C GLN A 153 17.58 -14.93 2.83
N VAL A 154 18.05 -15.30 1.64
CA VAL A 154 19.41 -15.82 1.44
C VAL A 154 20.13 -15.00 0.37
N ASN A 155 21.46 -14.87 0.52
CA ASN A 155 22.32 -14.26 -0.48
C ASN A 155 22.76 -15.29 -1.55
N ALA A 156 23.52 -14.85 -2.54
CA ALA A 156 24.05 -15.72 -3.60
C ALA A 156 25.03 -16.79 -3.10
N LEU A 157 25.59 -16.63 -1.91
CA LEU A 157 26.46 -17.61 -1.26
C LEU A 157 25.65 -18.69 -0.51
N GLY A 158 24.32 -18.61 -0.50
CA GLY A 158 23.42 -19.52 0.21
C GLY A 158 23.25 -19.22 1.71
N GLU A 159 23.81 -18.12 2.20
CA GLU A 159 23.76 -17.73 3.61
C GLU A 159 22.43 -17.06 3.94
N VAL A 160 21.80 -17.44 5.05
CA VAL A 160 20.63 -16.75 5.60
C VAL A 160 21.11 -15.47 6.29
N TYR A 161 20.80 -14.32 5.71
CA TYR A 161 21.28 -13.04 6.22
C TYR A 161 20.24 -12.23 7.01
N GLU A 162 18.97 -12.62 6.98
CA GLU A 162 17.89 -11.82 7.59
C GLU A 162 18.07 -11.55 9.07
N THR A 163 18.62 -12.50 9.83
CA THR A 163 18.87 -12.35 11.27
C THR A 163 20.03 -11.40 11.59
N LYS A 164 20.98 -11.24 10.66
CA LYS A 164 22.14 -10.36 10.78
C LYS A 164 21.73 -8.87 10.81
N TYR A 165 20.69 -8.51 10.07
CA TYR A 165 20.26 -7.12 9.92
C TYR A 165 18.95 -6.82 10.66
N GLY A 166 18.20 -7.83 11.06
CA GLY A 166 16.93 -7.74 11.75
C GLY A 166 15.74 -8.11 10.87
N LEU A 167 14.58 -8.28 11.53
CA LEU A 167 13.39 -8.91 10.93
C LEU A 167 12.25 -7.93 10.58
N THR A 168 12.40 -6.65 10.89
CA THR A 168 11.41 -5.64 10.45
C THR A 168 11.48 -5.42 8.94
N THR A 169 10.42 -4.93 8.34
CA THR A 169 10.37 -4.68 6.89
C THR A 169 11.53 -3.79 6.42
N SER A 170 11.82 -2.71 7.13
CA SER A 170 12.92 -1.79 6.79
C SER A 170 14.29 -2.45 6.93
N GLN A 171 14.51 -3.23 7.99
CA GLN A 171 15.76 -3.95 8.20
C GLN A 171 16.01 -5.01 7.12
N ARG A 172 14.97 -5.69 6.67
CA ARG A 172 15.08 -6.68 5.59
C ARG A 172 15.44 -6.03 4.24
N VAL A 173 14.84 -4.87 3.95
CA VAL A 173 15.23 -4.07 2.76
C VAL A 173 16.68 -3.64 2.87
N TYR A 174 17.07 -3.09 4.02
CA TYR A 174 18.44 -2.69 4.29
C TYR A 174 19.43 -3.84 4.14
N GLY A 175 19.14 -5.00 4.71
CA GLY A 175 19.96 -6.21 4.60
C GLY A 175 20.15 -6.63 3.14
N THR A 176 19.07 -6.65 2.36
CA THR A 176 19.17 -6.98 0.92
C THR A 176 20.05 -6.00 0.16
N VAL A 177 19.90 -4.70 0.41
CA VAL A 177 20.76 -3.67 -0.21
C VAL A 177 22.23 -3.88 0.21
N LYS A 178 22.48 -4.13 1.49
CA LYS A 178 23.85 -4.36 2.01
C LYS A 178 24.52 -5.58 1.41
N GLU A 179 23.82 -6.72 1.35
CA GLU A 179 24.36 -7.93 0.72
C GLU A 179 24.68 -7.71 -0.76
N ASN A 180 23.84 -6.99 -1.50
CA ASN A 180 24.16 -6.63 -2.89
C ASN A 180 25.40 -5.71 -2.99
N LEU A 181 25.52 -4.71 -2.11
CA LEU A 181 26.69 -3.80 -2.11
C LEU A 181 27.99 -4.52 -1.72
N LEU A 182 27.92 -5.58 -0.94
CA LEU A 182 29.04 -6.43 -0.58
C LEU A 182 29.44 -7.42 -1.71
N GLY A 183 28.71 -7.45 -2.80
CA GLY A 183 28.93 -8.39 -3.90
C GLY A 183 28.34 -9.78 -3.64
N HIS A 184 27.52 -9.94 -2.60
CA HIS A 184 26.85 -11.21 -2.26
C HIS A 184 25.49 -11.37 -2.94
N GLY A 185 25.09 -10.43 -3.79
CA GLY A 185 23.85 -10.52 -4.59
C GLY A 185 24.01 -11.41 -5.82
N PRO A 186 22.86 -11.76 -6.46
CA PRO A 186 21.50 -11.41 -6.08
C PRO A 186 21.02 -12.14 -4.83
N CYS A 187 20.04 -11.54 -4.12
CA CYS A 187 19.41 -12.16 -2.98
C CYS A 187 18.13 -12.87 -3.39
N TYR A 188 17.80 -13.95 -2.69
CA TYR A 188 16.70 -14.84 -2.99
C TYR A 188 15.78 -15.04 -1.78
N LEU A 189 14.57 -15.50 -2.04
CA LEU A 189 13.70 -16.10 -1.03
C LEU A 189 13.79 -17.62 -1.17
N ARG A 190 14.32 -18.26 -0.12
CA ARG A 190 14.39 -19.73 -0.05
C ARG A 190 13.13 -20.27 0.60
N THR A 191 12.40 -21.09 -0.13
CA THR A 191 11.15 -21.71 0.31
C THR A 191 11.33 -23.20 0.68
N GLU A 192 12.54 -23.70 0.58
CA GLU A 192 12.86 -25.06 1.00
C GLU A 192 12.57 -25.24 2.52
N GLY A 193 11.89 -26.34 2.83
CA GLY A 193 11.51 -26.66 4.21
C GLY A 193 10.17 -26.08 4.67
N ILE A 194 9.44 -25.36 3.82
CA ILE A 194 8.05 -24.99 4.10
C ILE A 194 7.12 -26.19 3.85
N SER A 195 5.97 -26.23 4.52
CA SER A 195 4.98 -27.29 4.31
C SER A 195 4.29 -27.17 2.94
N ALA A 196 3.68 -28.25 2.46
CA ALA A 196 2.89 -28.24 1.23
C ALA A 196 1.72 -27.24 1.30
N GLU A 197 1.10 -27.06 2.47
CA GLU A 197 0.04 -26.07 2.70
C GLU A 197 0.58 -24.63 2.60
N GLN A 198 1.77 -24.40 3.14
CA GLN A 198 2.45 -23.09 3.06
C GLN A 198 2.86 -22.77 1.63
N ASP A 199 3.36 -23.77 0.87
CA ASP A 199 3.72 -23.61 -0.54
C ASP A 199 2.48 -23.32 -1.40
N ASP A 200 1.38 -24.05 -1.19
CA ASP A 200 0.10 -23.78 -1.84
C ASP A 200 -0.44 -22.37 -1.51
N SER A 201 -0.31 -21.95 -0.26
CA SER A 201 -0.67 -20.59 0.16
C SER A 201 0.18 -19.51 -0.52
N LEU A 202 1.47 -19.80 -0.75
CA LEU A 202 2.38 -18.88 -1.43
C LEU A 202 2.05 -18.77 -2.94
N LYS A 203 1.72 -19.91 -3.57
CA LYS A 203 1.33 -19.95 -5.00
C LYS A 203 0.00 -19.28 -5.31
N LYS A 204 -0.90 -19.23 -4.34
CA LYS A 204 -2.22 -18.57 -4.45
C LYS A 204 -2.20 -17.08 -4.14
N ALA A 205 -1.09 -16.53 -3.72
CA ALA A 205 -0.93 -15.13 -3.31
C ALA A 205 -0.32 -14.27 -4.42
#